data_656df9d5f05d122158abcc4fba02f36b
#
_entry.id   656df9d5f05d122158abcc4fba02f36b
#
_cell.length_a   1.000
_cell.length_b   1.000
_cell.length_c   1.000
_cell.angle_alpha   90.00
_cell.angle_beta   90.00
_cell.angle_gamma   90.00
#
_symmetry.space_group_name_H-M   'P 1'
#
loop_
_entity.id
_entity.type
_entity.pdbx_description
1 polymer ?
#
loop_
_entity_poly.entity_id
_entity_poly.type
_entity_poly.pdbx_seq_one_letter_code
_entity_poly.pdbx_strand_id
1 'polypeptide(L)'
;IRDRKCIESFIYGVNTPSRWGTQSPFTNITLDWTVPNDLAELPAIVGGKEMDFKYKDCKKEMDMVNKAFIEIMIEGDADGRGFQYPIPTYSITKDFDWSDTENNQLLFEMTSKYGTPYFSNYVNSDMEPSDVRSMCCRLRLDLRELRKKSGGYFGSGESTGSVGVVTINLPRIAYLSNDEAEFYRRLDHLMDIAARSLSIKRTIITKLLNEGCLLYTSPSPRD
;
A
#
# COMPACT_ATOMS: atom_id res chain seq x y z
N ILE A 1 -8.80 13.23 21.84
CA ILE A 1 -8.19 12.43 22.92
C ILE A 1 -8.74 11.00 22.91
N ARG A 2 -10.07 10.79 22.87
CA ARG A 2 -10.69 9.45 22.91
C ARG A 2 -10.30 8.62 21.68
N ASP A 3 -10.38 9.21 20.50
CA ASP A 3 -10.10 8.53 19.22
C ASP A 3 -8.64 8.13 19.11
N ARG A 4 -7.72 9.01 19.55
CA ARG A 4 -6.29 8.69 19.60
C ARG A 4 -6.02 7.46 20.49
N LYS A 5 -6.66 7.35 21.65
CA LYS A 5 -6.51 6.17 22.52
C LYS A 5 -7.05 4.89 21.89
N CYS A 6 -8.11 4.97 21.10
CA CYS A 6 -8.63 3.80 20.38
C CYS A 6 -7.63 3.33 19.30
N ILE A 7 -7.05 4.27 18.55
CA ILE A 7 -6.02 3.95 17.53
C ILE A 7 -4.77 3.40 18.21
N GLU A 8 -4.33 3.98 19.31
CA GLU A 8 -3.20 3.49 20.11
C GLU A 8 -3.44 2.04 20.57
N SER A 9 -4.59 1.76 21.15
CA SER A 9 -4.97 0.41 21.60
C SER A 9 -5.00 -0.59 20.43
N PHE A 10 -5.47 -0.16 19.27
CA PHE A 10 -5.44 -0.98 18.06
C PHE A 10 -4.00 -1.30 17.63
N ILE A 11 -3.14 -0.29 17.54
CA ILE A 11 -1.74 -0.47 17.11
C ILE A 11 -1.00 -1.38 18.09
N TYR A 12 -1.11 -1.16 19.39
CA TYR A 12 -0.51 -2.05 20.39
C TYR A 12 -1.07 -3.48 20.30
N GLY A 13 -2.37 -3.62 20.12
CA GLY A 13 -3.03 -4.91 19.98
C GLY A 13 -2.52 -5.76 18.83
N VAL A 14 -2.34 -5.16 17.64
CA VAL A 14 -1.84 -5.87 16.45
C VAL A 14 -0.32 -6.15 16.51
N ASN A 15 0.42 -5.53 17.42
CA ASN A 15 1.83 -5.81 17.68
C ASN A 15 2.04 -6.83 18.81
N THR A 16 0.98 -7.26 19.48
CA THR A 16 1.06 -8.30 20.50
C THR A 16 1.25 -9.66 19.85
N PRO A 17 2.23 -10.48 20.30
CA PRO A 17 2.45 -11.82 19.77
C PRO A 17 1.20 -12.69 19.90
N SER A 18 0.94 -13.52 18.90
CA SER A 18 -0.18 -14.44 18.92
C SER A 18 0.02 -15.53 19.98
N ARG A 19 -1.09 -16.16 20.43
CA ARG A 19 -1.12 -17.18 21.46
C ARG A 19 -0.14 -18.36 21.21
N TRP A 20 0.15 -18.68 19.98
CA TRP A 20 0.90 -19.86 19.56
C TRP A 20 2.32 -19.58 19.08
N GLY A 21 2.76 -18.36 19.11
CA GLY A 21 4.04 -18.04 18.53
C GLY A 21 4.64 -16.75 19.01
N THR A 22 5.83 -16.50 18.50
CA THR A 22 6.60 -15.29 18.73
C THR A 22 6.30 -14.19 17.71
N GLN A 23 5.36 -14.44 16.77
CA GLN A 23 5.01 -13.52 15.70
C GLN A 23 3.68 -12.84 15.96
N SER A 24 3.65 -11.55 15.74
CA SER A 24 2.41 -10.76 15.69
C SER A 24 1.62 -11.08 14.41
N PRO A 25 0.28 -10.94 14.41
CA PRO A 25 -0.52 -11.16 13.21
C PRO A 25 -0.13 -10.16 12.13
N PHE A 26 0.11 -10.67 10.91
CA PHE A 26 0.47 -9.85 9.77
C PHE A 26 -0.72 -8.97 9.35
N THR A 27 -0.66 -7.69 9.69
CA THR A 27 -1.76 -6.75 9.53
C THR A 27 -1.37 -5.64 8.56
N ASN A 28 -2.21 -5.40 7.55
CA ASN A 28 -2.12 -4.24 6.66
C ASN A 28 -3.30 -3.31 6.89
N ILE A 29 -3.07 -2.03 6.70
CA ILE A 29 -4.12 -1.02 6.66
C ILE A 29 -3.89 -0.09 5.46
N THR A 30 -4.95 0.16 4.69
CA THR A 30 -4.93 1.18 3.65
C THR A 30 -5.71 2.38 4.15
N LEU A 31 -5.10 3.53 4.09
CA LEU A 31 -5.67 4.80 4.54
C LEU A 31 -5.77 5.74 3.34
N ASP A 32 -6.84 6.51 3.31
CA ASP A 32 -7.09 7.49 2.27
C ASP A 32 -6.59 8.87 2.71
N TRP A 33 -5.95 9.59 1.78
CA TRP A 33 -5.55 10.99 1.95
C TRP A 33 -6.57 11.96 1.39
N THR A 34 -7.26 11.53 0.36
CA THR A 34 -8.41 12.19 -0.25
C THR A 34 -9.62 11.28 -0.15
N VAL A 35 -10.81 11.86 -0.07
CA VAL A 35 -12.04 11.06 -0.02
C VAL A 35 -12.22 10.35 -1.36
N PRO A 36 -12.34 9.00 -1.38
CA PRO A 36 -12.49 8.25 -2.62
C PRO A 36 -13.70 8.70 -3.44
N ASN A 37 -13.51 8.85 -4.75
CA ASN A 37 -14.55 9.38 -5.65
C ASN A 37 -15.83 8.53 -5.68
N ASP A 38 -15.70 7.23 -5.52
CA ASP A 38 -16.81 6.27 -5.48
C ASP A 38 -17.66 6.40 -4.21
N LEU A 39 -17.09 6.94 -3.12
CA LEU A 39 -17.77 7.16 -1.86
C LEU A 39 -18.19 8.62 -1.65
N ALA A 40 -17.51 9.56 -2.28
CA ALA A 40 -17.61 10.99 -1.99
C ALA A 40 -19.05 11.51 -1.97
N GLU A 41 -19.87 11.08 -2.93
CA GLU A 41 -21.26 11.54 -3.12
C GLU A 41 -22.28 10.69 -2.36
N LEU A 42 -21.86 9.59 -1.71
CA LEU A 42 -22.77 8.76 -0.92
C LEU A 42 -23.04 9.37 0.46
N PRO A 43 -24.23 9.16 1.04
CA PRO A 43 -24.53 9.55 2.40
C PRO A 43 -23.57 8.88 3.38
N ALA A 44 -23.08 9.61 4.35
CA ALA A 44 -22.25 9.04 5.41
C ALA A 44 -23.10 8.12 6.31
N ILE A 45 -22.54 6.96 6.70
CA ILE A 45 -23.22 6.01 7.59
C ILE A 45 -22.65 6.12 8.99
N VAL A 46 -23.47 6.51 9.95
CA VAL A 46 -23.09 6.60 11.36
C VAL A 46 -24.00 5.71 12.20
N GLY A 47 -23.41 4.76 12.92
CA GLY A 47 -24.16 3.81 13.73
C GLY A 47 -25.18 2.97 12.94
N GLY A 48 -24.88 2.68 11.65
CA GLY A 48 -25.75 1.91 10.75
C GLY A 48 -26.91 2.70 10.14
N LYS A 49 -26.90 4.04 10.29
CA LYS A 49 -27.91 4.93 9.71
C LYS A 49 -27.28 5.89 8.71
N GLU A 50 -27.95 6.12 7.60
CA GLU A 50 -27.60 7.16 6.64
C GLU A 50 -27.83 8.54 7.26
N MET A 51 -26.87 9.45 7.04
CA MET A 51 -26.89 10.82 7.53
C MET A 51 -27.22 11.80 6.41
N ASP A 52 -27.58 13.02 6.77
CA ASP A 52 -27.89 14.10 5.82
C ASP A 52 -26.65 14.68 5.13
N PHE A 53 -25.43 14.32 5.59
CA PHE A 53 -24.17 14.74 5.02
C PHE A 53 -23.48 13.57 4.30
N LYS A 54 -22.58 13.90 3.37
CA LYS A 54 -21.89 12.93 2.51
C LYS A 54 -20.47 12.63 3.04
N TYR A 55 -19.87 11.55 2.55
CA TYR A 55 -18.48 11.23 2.90
C TYR A 55 -17.48 12.34 2.53
N LYS A 56 -17.70 13.08 1.45
CA LYS A 56 -16.84 14.23 1.09
C LYS A 56 -16.80 15.33 2.17
N ASP A 57 -17.87 15.45 2.95
CA ASP A 57 -17.99 16.42 4.02
C ASP A 57 -17.21 16.02 5.27
N CYS A 58 -16.74 14.74 5.34
CA CYS A 58 -15.99 14.15 6.45
C CYS A 58 -14.47 14.26 6.31
N LYS A 59 -13.95 15.11 5.42
CA LYS A 59 -12.50 15.28 5.20
C LYS A 59 -11.75 15.62 6.50
N LYS A 60 -12.35 16.48 7.32
CA LYS A 60 -11.76 16.89 8.60
C LYS A 60 -11.59 15.72 9.56
N GLU A 61 -12.58 14.86 9.66
CA GLU A 61 -12.55 13.67 10.50
C GLU A 61 -11.51 12.66 10.00
N MET A 62 -11.43 12.49 8.68
CA MET A 62 -10.39 11.66 8.04
C MET A 62 -8.99 12.20 8.37
N ASP A 63 -8.77 13.52 8.29
CA ASP A 63 -7.50 14.15 8.63
C ASP A 63 -7.13 13.97 10.10
N MET A 64 -8.11 14.02 11.01
CA MET A 64 -7.89 13.76 12.43
C MET A 64 -7.48 12.31 12.70
N VAL A 65 -8.08 11.35 12.00
CA VAL A 65 -7.71 9.91 12.10
C VAL A 65 -6.31 9.70 11.56
N ASN A 66 -5.99 10.24 10.38
CA ASN A 66 -4.67 10.16 9.78
C ASN A 66 -3.60 10.76 10.70
N LYS A 67 -3.84 11.97 11.23
CA LYS A 67 -2.92 12.63 12.17
C LYS A 67 -2.66 11.76 13.39
N ALA A 68 -3.71 11.29 14.06
CA ALA A 68 -3.57 10.49 15.26
C ALA A 68 -2.82 9.16 14.99
N PHE A 69 -3.09 8.52 13.85
CA PHE A 69 -2.40 7.30 13.44
C PHE A 69 -0.91 7.55 13.22
N ILE A 70 -0.57 8.59 12.45
CA ILE A 70 0.82 8.91 12.10
C ILE A 70 1.63 9.32 13.35
N GLU A 71 1.05 10.15 14.23
CA GLU A 71 1.69 10.55 15.48
C GLU A 71 2.09 9.34 16.33
N ILE A 72 1.17 8.38 16.51
CA ILE A 72 1.44 7.16 17.28
C ILE A 72 2.53 6.32 16.61
N MET A 73 2.49 6.19 15.29
CA MET A 73 3.53 5.46 14.54
C MET A 73 4.90 6.12 14.65
N ILE A 74 4.97 7.46 14.71
CA ILE A 74 6.22 8.22 14.89
C ILE A 74 6.76 8.07 16.32
N GLU A 75 5.89 8.13 17.33
CA GLU A 75 6.27 7.97 18.72
C GLU A 75 6.88 6.59 18.99
N GLY A 76 6.32 5.55 18.39
CA GLY A 76 6.74 4.18 18.60
C GLY A 76 6.22 3.57 19.90
N ASP A 77 6.82 2.44 20.29
CA ASP A 77 6.48 1.73 21.52
C ASP A 77 7.06 2.42 22.77
N ALA A 78 6.83 1.84 23.95
CA ALA A 78 7.31 2.37 25.22
C ALA A 78 8.86 2.51 25.31
N ASP A 79 9.57 1.80 24.47
CA ASP A 79 11.05 1.87 24.35
C ASP A 79 11.49 2.78 23.19
N GLY A 80 10.54 3.48 22.52
CA GLY A 80 10.80 4.35 21.37
C GLY A 80 11.12 3.61 20.08
N ARG A 81 10.79 2.30 19.99
CA ARG A 81 10.96 1.52 18.75
C ARG A 81 9.73 1.65 17.86
N GLY A 82 9.95 1.74 16.55
CA GLY A 82 8.85 1.79 15.59
C GLY A 82 8.02 0.52 15.60
N PHE A 83 6.70 0.66 15.43
CA PHE A 83 5.78 -0.46 15.32
C PHE A 83 5.97 -1.21 14.01
N GLN A 84 5.92 -2.55 14.06
CA GLN A 84 5.99 -3.40 12.89
C GLN A 84 4.64 -3.45 12.15
N TYR A 85 3.55 -3.39 12.89
CA TYR A 85 2.17 -3.47 12.40
C TYR A 85 1.29 -2.34 12.98
N PRO A 86 0.19 -2.00 12.30
CA PRO A 86 -0.17 -2.42 10.95
C PRO A 86 0.79 -1.80 9.92
N ILE A 87 1.00 -2.49 8.81
CA ILE A 87 1.76 -1.93 7.70
C ILE A 87 0.87 -0.92 6.97
N PRO A 88 1.15 0.39 7.05
CA PRO A 88 0.29 1.40 6.44
C PRO A 88 0.57 1.56 4.95
N THR A 89 -0.48 1.76 4.18
CA THR A 89 -0.42 2.12 2.75
C THR A 89 -1.30 3.33 2.50
N TYR A 90 -0.77 4.33 1.81
CA TYR A 90 -1.51 5.49 1.33
C TYR A 90 -1.60 5.48 -0.20
N SER A 91 -2.78 5.80 -0.71
CA SER A 91 -3.02 5.95 -2.14
C SER A 91 -2.64 7.35 -2.60
N ILE A 92 -1.73 7.42 -3.58
CA ILE A 92 -1.40 8.68 -4.26
C ILE A 92 -2.23 8.77 -5.54
N THR A 93 -3.15 9.70 -5.55
CA THR A 93 -4.06 9.99 -6.66
C THR A 93 -3.73 11.36 -7.27
N LYS A 94 -4.35 11.73 -8.39
CA LYS A 94 -4.10 13.02 -9.06
C LYS A 94 -4.51 14.23 -8.22
N ASP A 95 -5.45 14.02 -7.29
CA ASP A 95 -5.98 15.01 -6.36
C ASP A 95 -5.29 14.97 -4.99
N PHE A 96 -4.15 14.26 -4.88
CA PHE A 96 -3.35 14.26 -3.65
C PHE A 96 -2.86 15.69 -3.34
N ASP A 97 -3.18 16.16 -2.14
CA ASP A 97 -2.75 17.48 -1.68
C ASP A 97 -1.27 17.46 -1.26
N TRP A 98 -0.43 18.11 -2.06
CA TRP A 98 1.01 18.27 -1.81
C TRP A 98 1.36 19.55 -1.03
N SER A 99 0.35 20.31 -0.56
CA SER A 99 0.61 21.55 0.18
C SER A 99 1.31 21.28 1.52
N ASP A 100 1.95 22.31 2.07
CA ASP A 100 2.68 22.20 3.33
C ASP A 100 1.72 22.26 4.53
N THR A 101 0.94 21.17 4.69
CA THR A 101 0.05 20.97 5.82
C THR A 101 0.74 20.21 6.95
N GLU A 102 0.26 20.38 8.18
CA GLU A 102 0.75 19.64 9.33
C GLU A 102 0.70 18.12 9.11
N ASN A 103 -0.38 17.61 8.50
CA ASN A 103 -0.51 16.19 8.20
C ASN A 103 0.51 15.71 7.17
N ASN A 104 0.82 16.53 6.14
CA ASN A 104 1.86 16.20 5.16
C ASN A 104 3.25 16.19 5.81
N GLN A 105 3.55 17.15 6.66
CA GLN A 105 4.80 17.19 7.42
C GLN A 105 4.97 15.91 8.26
N LEU A 106 3.94 15.52 9.02
CA LEU A 106 3.94 14.28 9.80
C LEU A 106 4.08 13.02 8.94
N LEU A 107 3.40 12.96 7.79
CA LEU A 107 3.49 11.83 6.87
C LEU A 107 4.91 11.62 6.36
N PHE A 108 5.57 12.70 5.96
CA PHE A 108 6.94 12.63 5.47
C PHE A 108 7.98 12.49 6.59
N GLU A 109 7.71 12.98 7.79
CA GLU A 109 8.52 12.69 8.99
C GLU A 109 8.50 11.18 9.29
N MET A 110 7.33 10.56 9.33
CA MET A 110 7.21 9.11 9.51
C MET A 110 7.95 8.34 8.41
N THR A 111 7.84 8.80 7.17
CA THR A 111 8.52 8.19 6.02
C THR A 111 10.04 8.26 6.16
N SER A 112 10.57 9.41 6.55
CA SER A 112 12.01 9.61 6.72
C SER A 112 12.59 8.81 7.89
N LYS A 113 11.83 8.69 8.98
CA LYS A 113 12.27 8.03 10.20
C LYS A 113 12.26 6.50 10.11
N TYR A 114 11.21 5.93 9.50
CA TYR A 114 10.95 4.48 9.52
C TYR A 114 10.82 3.83 8.15
N GLY A 115 10.85 4.58 7.06
CA GLY A 115 10.60 4.05 5.72
C GLY A 115 9.17 3.57 5.51
N THR A 116 8.24 4.03 6.32
CA THR A 116 6.79 3.79 6.23
C THR A 116 6.05 5.14 6.16
N PRO A 117 4.90 5.23 5.55
CA PRO A 117 4.06 4.20 4.95
C PRO A 117 4.56 3.75 3.58
N TYR A 118 3.85 2.79 3.00
CA TYR A 118 3.97 2.49 1.59
C TYR A 118 3.03 3.38 0.79
N PHE A 119 3.47 3.78 -0.40
CA PHE A 119 2.67 4.60 -1.29
C PHE A 119 2.25 3.80 -2.50
N SER A 120 0.93 3.72 -2.74
CA SER A 120 0.36 3.17 -3.96
C SER A 120 0.10 4.31 -4.93
N ASN A 121 0.90 4.40 -6.00
CA ASN A 121 0.80 5.47 -6.97
C ASN A 121 -0.21 5.11 -8.08
N TYR A 122 -1.27 5.92 -8.19
CA TYR A 122 -2.33 5.82 -9.21
C TYR A 122 -2.31 6.97 -10.21
N VAL A 123 -1.35 7.90 -10.11
CA VAL A 123 -1.30 9.09 -10.98
C VAL A 123 -1.15 8.70 -12.45
N ASN A 124 -0.25 7.73 -12.73
CA ASN A 124 0.02 7.21 -14.06
C ASN A 124 -0.43 5.75 -14.21
N SER A 125 -1.48 5.35 -13.50
CA SER A 125 -2.05 4.02 -13.54
C SER A 125 -3.36 4.03 -14.33
N ASP A 126 -3.63 2.93 -15.03
CA ASP A 126 -4.92 2.63 -15.65
C ASP A 126 -5.92 2.00 -14.65
N MET A 127 -5.48 1.79 -13.41
CA MET A 127 -6.28 1.25 -12.31
C MET A 127 -6.67 2.37 -11.35
N GLU A 128 -7.88 2.29 -10.84
CA GLU A 128 -8.38 3.15 -9.77
C GLU A 128 -8.15 2.48 -8.39
N PRO A 129 -8.03 3.27 -7.29
CA PRO A 129 -7.90 2.72 -5.94
C PRO A 129 -9.01 1.73 -5.56
N SER A 130 -10.22 1.95 -6.03
CA SER A 130 -11.39 1.08 -5.82
C SER A 130 -11.29 -0.28 -6.50
N ASP A 131 -10.49 -0.38 -7.59
CA ASP A 131 -10.31 -1.60 -8.36
C ASP A 131 -9.20 -2.51 -7.86
N VAL A 132 -8.45 -2.04 -6.88
CA VAL A 132 -7.21 -2.71 -6.43
C VAL A 132 -7.31 -3.08 -4.96
N ARG A 133 -6.99 -4.32 -4.65
CA ARG A 133 -6.72 -4.76 -3.27
C ARG A 133 -5.21 -4.95 -3.10
N SER A 134 -4.64 -4.32 -2.08
CA SER A 134 -3.25 -4.55 -1.72
C SER A 134 -3.15 -5.86 -0.95
N MET A 135 -2.33 -6.78 -1.44
CA MET A 135 -1.96 -7.99 -0.70
C MET A 135 -0.69 -7.75 0.14
N CYS A 136 -0.41 -8.67 1.06
CA CYS A 136 0.68 -8.58 2.03
C CYS A 136 2.06 -8.23 1.42
N CYS A 137 2.34 -8.65 0.20
CA CYS A 137 3.60 -8.39 -0.51
C CYS A 137 3.54 -7.21 -1.48
N ARG A 138 2.61 -6.27 -1.34
CA ARG A 138 2.41 -5.11 -2.23
C ARG A 138 2.03 -5.46 -3.66
N LEU A 139 1.55 -6.67 -3.89
CA LEU A 139 0.99 -7.06 -5.16
C LEU A 139 -0.35 -6.33 -5.33
N ARG A 140 -0.48 -5.63 -6.44
CA ARG A 140 -1.76 -5.09 -6.88
C ARG A 140 -2.47 -6.17 -7.68
N LEU A 141 -3.66 -6.54 -7.24
CA LEU A 141 -4.54 -7.43 -7.98
C LEU A 141 -5.60 -6.58 -8.67
N ASP A 142 -5.67 -6.68 -9.99
CA ASP A 142 -6.76 -6.08 -10.76
C ASP A 142 -8.04 -6.90 -10.53
N LEU A 143 -8.91 -6.37 -9.68
CA LEU A 143 -10.17 -7.02 -9.34
C LEU A 143 -11.14 -7.06 -10.53
N ARG A 144 -10.99 -6.20 -11.53
CA ARG A 144 -11.84 -6.19 -12.72
C ARG A 144 -11.69 -7.48 -13.50
N GLU A 145 -10.45 -7.93 -13.70
CA GLU A 145 -10.16 -9.18 -14.40
C GLU A 145 -10.53 -10.41 -13.55
N LEU A 146 -10.31 -10.36 -12.24
CA LEU A 146 -10.68 -11.43 -11.32
C LEU A 146 -12.21 -11.61 -11.25
N ARG A 147 -12.96 -10.50 -11.18
CA ARG A 147 -14.44 -10.54 -11.20
C ARG A 147 -15.00 -11.13 -12.49
N LYS A 148 -14.37 -10.88 -13.64
CA LYS A 148 -14.78 -11.47 -14.93
C LYS A 148 -14.57 -12.98 -14.98
N LYS A 149 -13.51 -13.50 -14.33
CA LYS A 149 -13.13 -14.91 -14.39
C LYS A 149 -13.85 -15.79 -13.36
N SER A 150 -14.19 -15.29 -12.19
CA SER A 150 -14.62 -16.11 -11.05
C SER A 150 -16.07 -15.99 -10.63
N GLY A 151 -16.84 -15.07 -11.21
CA GLY A 151 -18.27 -14.90 -10.90
C GLY A 151 -18.61 -14.64 -9.42
N GLY A 152 -17.62 -14.45 -8.55
CA GLY A 152 -17.79 -14.24 -7.11
C GLY A 152 -16.83 -13.22 -6.50
N TYR A 153 -17.22 -12.65 -5.36
CA TYR A 153 -16.47 -11.61 -4.64
C TYR A 153 -15.12 -12.10 -4.08
N PHE A 154 -14.93 -13.42 -3.98
CA PHE A 154 -13.74 -14.10 -3.46
C PHE A 154 -13.18 -15.08 -4.50
N GLY A 155 -13.04 -14.63 -5.76
CA GLY A 155 -12.31 -15.42 -6.72
C GLY A 155 -10.91 -15.74 -6.17
N SER A 156 -10.62 -17.04 -6.01
CA SER A 156 -9.30 -17.48 -5.61
C SER A 156 -8.28 -16.94 -6.60
N GLY A 157 -7.22 -16.29 -6.10
CA GLY A 157 -6.15 -15.76 -6.91
C GLY A 157 -5.24 -16.87 -7.48
N GLU A 158 -5.78 -18.03 -7.83
CA GLU A 158 -5.05 -19.24 -8.22
C GLU A 158 -4.15 -19.06 -9.44
N SER A 159 -4.39 -18.02 -10.24
CA SER A 159 -3.58 -17.71 -11.42
C SER A 159 -2.84 -16.36 -11.29
N THR A 160 -2.69 -15.83 -10.09
CA THR A 160 -2.03 -14.54 -9.88
C THR A 160 -0.69 -14.71 -9.16
N GLY A 161 0.28 -13.89 -9.53
CA GLY A 161 1.59 -13.91 -8.90
C GLY A 161 2.47 -12.75 -9.34
N SER A 162 3.63 -12.63 -8.72
CA SER A 162 4.63 -11.64 -9.07
C SER A 162 5.66 -12.23 -10.02
N VAL A 163 5.88 -11.56 -11.15
CA VAL A 163 6.90 -11.94 -12.15
C VAL A 163 8.31 -11.59 -11.64
N GLY A 164 8.42 -10.59 -10.79
CA GLY A 164 9.70 -10.19 -10.21
C GLY A 164 9.62 -8.86 -9.51
N VAL A 165 10.64 -8.59 -8.69
CA VAL A 165 10.80 -7.35 -7.93
C VAL A 165 12.20 -6.81 -8.16
N VAL A 166 12.33 -5.49 -8.27
CA VAL A 166 13.60 -4.78 -8.26
C VAL A 166 13.55 -3.71 -7.19
N THR A 167 14.54 -3.70 -6.33
CA THR A 167 14.68 -2.67 -5.29
C THR A 167 15.74 -1.66 -5.72
N ILE A 168 15.38 -0.39 -5.70
CA ILE A 168 16.29 0.74 -5.98
C ILE A 168 16.83 1.26 -4.66
N ASN A 169 18.16 1.29 -4.51
CA ASN A 169 18.83 1.81 -3.32
C ASN A 169 19.03 3.33 -3.44
N LEU A 170 18.00 4.09 -3.09
CA LEU A 170 18.03 5.56 -3.15
C LEU A 170 19.13 6.19 -2.26
N PRO A 171 19.36 5.75 -1.01
CA PRO A 171 20.46 6.27 -0.19
C PRO A 171 21.83 6.13 -0.86
N ARG A 172 22.10 5.01 -1.53
CA ARG A 172 23.35 4.82 -2.26
C ARG A 172 23.46 5.77 -3.46
N ILE A 173 22.38 5.98 -4.19
CA ILE A 173 22.37 6.91 -5.33
C ILE A 173 22.69 8.33 -4.82
N ALA A 174 22.01 8.76 -3.74
CA ALA A 174 22.25 10.06 -3.13
C ALA A 174 23.69 10.22 -2.66
N TYR A 175 24.24 9.24 -1.96
CA TYR A 175 25.62 9.25 -1.49
C TYR A 175 26.65 9.38 -2.60
N LEU A 176 26.38 8.80 -3.76
CA LEU A 176 27.27 8.80 -4.93
C LEU A 176 27.04 10.01 -5.85
N SER A 177 26.06 10.85 -5.58
CA SER A 177 25.73 12.02 -6.41
C SER A 177 26.29 13.29 -5.77
N ASN A 178 26.86 14.18 -6.60
CA ASN A 178 27.41 15.44 -6.16
C ASN A 178 26.36 16.56 -6.09
N ASP A 179 25.29 16.40 -6.88
CA ASP A 179 24.18 17.34 -6.96
C ASP A 179 22.86 16.63 -7.32
N GLU A 180 21.77 17.37 -7.28
CA GLU A 180 20.43 16.87 -7.57
C GLU A 180 20.27 16.40 -9.03
N ALA A 181 20.86 17.09 -9.97
CA ALA A 181 20.80 16.71 -11.38
C ALA A 181 21.50 15.35 -11.65
N GLU A 182 22.64 15.13 -10.99
CA GLU A 182 23.32 13.85 -11.04
C GLU A 182 22.52 12.74 -10.36
N PHE A 183 21.87 13.03 -9.24
CA PHE A 183 21.00 12.09 -8.54
C PHE A 183 19.88 11.59 -9.47
N TYR A 184 19.13 12.50 -10.11
CA TYR A 184 18.06 12.11 -11.02
C TYR A 184 18.57 11.36 -12.23
N ARG A 185 19.66 11.79 -12.83
CA ARG A 185 20.27 11.09 -13.97
C ARG A 185 20.66 9.64 -13.62
N ARG A 186 21.20 9.40 -12.42
CA ARG A 186 21.55 8.06 -11.95
C ARG A 186 20.31 7.24 -11.64
N LEU A 187 19.30 7.87 -11.05
CA LEU A 187 18.00 7.23 -10.75
C LEU A 187 17.33 6.77 -12.03
N ASP A 188 17.19 7.64 -13.03
CA ASP A 188 16.58 7.31 -14.32
C ASP A 188 17.30 6.14 -15.00
N HIS A 189 18.63 6.18 -15.02
CA HIS A 189 19.41 5.08 -15.59
C HIS A 189 19.16 3.74 -14.90
N LEU A 190 19.08 3.71 -13.57
CA LEU A 190 18.78 2.48 -12.82
C LEU A 190 17.33 2.03 -12.99
N MET A 191 16.40 2.96 -13.15
CA MET A 191 15.00 2.64 -13.45
C MET A 191 14.85 2.01 -14.84
N ASP A 192 15.58 2.49 -15.84
CA ASP A 192 15.62 1.88 -17.19
C ASP A 192 16.16 0.45 -17.14
N ILE A 193 17.24 0.22 -16.40
CA ILE A 193 17.79 -1.13 -16.18
C ILE A 193 16.76 -2.03 -15.49
N ALA A 194 16.09 -1.53 -14.46
CA ALA A 194 15.06 -2.27 -13.73
C ALA A 194 13.88 -2.64 -14.65
N ALA A 195 13.37 -1.69 -15.42
CA ALA A 195 12.29 -1.90 -16.37
C ALA A 195 12.67 -2.96 -17.43
N ARG A 196 13.87 -2.87 -17.99
CA ARG A 196 14.39 -3.87 -18.94
C ARG A 196 14.52 -5.25 -18.30
N SER A 197 15.03 -5.34 -17.07
CA SER A 197 15.15 -6.60 -16.32
C SER A 197 13.80 -7.26 -16.13
N LEU A 198 12.78 -6.50 -15.71
CA LEU A 198 11.41 -7.01 -15.50
C LEU A 198 10.76 -7.43 -16.81
N SER A 199 10.98 -6.70 -17.90
CA SER A 199 10.50 -7.06 -19.24
C SER A 199 11.09 -8.38 -19.73
N ILE A 200 12.40 -8.59 -19.56
CA ILE A 200 13.08 -9.85 -19.90
C ILE A 200 12.51 -11.00 -19.07
N LYS A 201 12.36 -10.82 -17.73
CA LYS A 201 11.77 -11.83 -16.86
C LYS A 201 10.37 -12.23 -17.32
N ARG A 202 9.51 -11.24 -17.62
CA ARG A 202 8.15 -11.49 -18.13
C ARG A 202 8.17 -12.32 -19.40
N THR A 203 9.00 -11.96 -20.38
CA THR A 203 9.13 -12.68 -21.64
C THR A 203 9.53 -14.14 -21.42
N ILE A 204 10.55 -14.38 -20.59
CA ILE A 204 11.04 -15.74 -20.31
C ILE A 204 9.96 -16.56 -19.56
N ILE A 205 9.34 -15.99 -18.52
CA ILE A 205 8.31 -16.70 -17.76
C ILE A 205 7.11 -17.04 -18.66
N THR A 206 6.65 -16.09 -19.49
CA THR A 206 5.54 -16.34 -20.43
C THR A 206 5.91 -17.46 -21.41
N LYS A 207 7.14 -17.47 -21.93
CA LYS A 207 7.62 -18.55 -22.78
C LYS A 207 7.58 -19.90 -22.07
N LEU A 208 8.14 -19.99 -20.87
CA LEU A 208 8.17 -21.24 -20.09
C LEU A 208 6.78 -21.73 -19.69
N LEU A 209 5.84 -20.83 -19.41
CA LEU A 209 4.43 -21.17 -19.15
C LEU A 209 3.79 -21.78 -20.42
N ASN A 210 3.98 -21.16 -21.58
CA ASN A 210 3.40 -21.63 -22.84
C ASN A 210 3.99 -22.98 -23.29
N GLU A 211 5.23 -23.25 -22.92
CA GLU A 211 5.93 -24.51 -23.22
C GLU A 211 5.63 -25.61 -22.18
N GLY A 212 4.82 -25.33 -21.15
CA GLY A 212 4.49 -26.30 -20.09
C GLY A 212 5.69 -26.62 -19.17
N CYS A 213 6.72 -25.80 -19.17
CA CYS A 213 7.93 -26.01 -18.36
C CYS A 213 7.76 -25.60 -16.89
N LEU A 214 6.69 -24.89 -16.52
CA LEU A 214 6.40 -24.47 -15.15
C LEU A 214 5.26 -25.29 -14.58
N LEU A 215 5.38 -25.67 -13.29
CA LEU A 215 4.44 -26.53 -12.58
C LEU A 215 2.99 -26.02 -12.53
N TYR A 216 2.77 -24.72 -12.70
CA TYR A 216 1.43 -24.11 -12.73
C TYR A 216 0.60 -24.45 -13.97
N THR A 217 1.19 -25.08 -14.98
CA THR A 217 0.49 -25.52 -16.19
C THR A 217 0.12 -26.99 -16.17
N SER A 218 0.60 -27.75 -15.19
CA SER A 218 0.23 -29.16 -15.01
C SER A 218 -1.01 -29.25 -14.10
N PRO A 219 -2.00 -30.06 -14.46
CA PRO A 219 -3.10 -30.34 -13.53
C PRO A 219 -2.53 -30.90 -12.23
N SER A 220 -3.09 -30.45 -11.10
CA SER A 220 -2.71 -30.97 -9.80
C SER A 220 -2.97 -32.47 -9.75
N PRO A 221 -2.09 -33.29 -9.18
CA PRO A 221 -2.37 -34.72 -8.96
C PRO A 221 -3.58 -34.98 -8.05
N ARG A 222 -4.21 -33.92 -7.55
CA ARG A 222 -5.40 -33.98 -6.67
C ARG A 222 -6.67 -33.51 -7.37
N ASP A 223 -6.61 -33.11 -8.63
CA ASP A 223 -7.73 -32.85 -9.51
C ASP A 223 -7.93 -34.14 -10.38
#